data_236448f08a3fb41833d969879e2316fb
#
_entry.id   236448f08a3fb41833d969879e2316fb
#
_cell.length_a   1.000
_cell.length_b   1.000
_cell.length_c   1.000
_cell.angle_alpha   90.00
_cell.angle_beta   90.00
_cell.angle_gamma   90.00
#
_symmetry.space_group_name_H-M   'P 1'
#
loop_
_entity.id
_entity.type
_entity.pdbx_description
1 polymer ?
#
loop_
_entity_poly.entity_id
_entity_poly.type
_entity_poly.pdbx_seq_one_letter_code
_entity_poly.pdbx_strand_id
1 'polypeptide(L)'
;MKHVNVTDVPSDAQLIDVRERDEFAEVHAAGAINLPLSELIATYNQIDTERDIYVICRSGGRSAQACEYFEQAVGWDPEHLINVEGGTIAWVEANLPTQ
;
A
#
# COMPACT_ATOMS: atom_id res chain seq x y z
N MET A 1 2.97 8.39 9.70
CA MET A 1 3.13 7.06 9.08
C MET A 1 4.43 6.40 9.46
N LYS A 2 4.47 5.09 9.44
CA LYS A 2 5.68 4.30 9.60
C LYS A 2 6.18 3.86 8.24
N HIS A 3 7.41 3.35 8.17
CA HIS A 3 8.03 2.85 6.95
C HIS A 3 8.64 1.47 7.21
N VAL A 4 8.46 0.55 6.28
CA VAL A 4 9.08 -0.78 6.36
C VAL A 4 9.66 -1.16 5.01
N ASN A 5 10.65 -2.05 5.03
CA ASN A 5 11.15 -2.68 3.81
C ASN A 5 10.19 -3.77 3.35
N VAL A 6 10.26 -4.13 2.08
CA VAL A 6 9.38 -5.18 1.52
C VAL A 6 9.52 -6.51 2.27
N THR A 7 10.72 -6.83 2.75
CA THR A 7 10.99 -8.07 3.49
C THR A 7 10.37 -8.11 4.88
N ASP A 8 9.93 -6.97 5.40
CA ASP A 8 9.32 -6.85 6.73
C ASP A 8 7.80 -6.79 6.70
N VAL A 9 7.19 -6.92 5.51
CA VAL A 9 5.74 -6.97 5.38
C VAL A 9 5.25 -8.37 5.77
N PRO A 10 4.38 -8.49 6.78
CA PRO A 10 3.85 -9.80 7.17
C PRO A 10 3.09 -10.48 6.03
N SER A 11 3.14 -11.80 5.98
CA SER A 11 2.46 -12.56 4.91
C SER A 11 0.94 -12.45 4.96
N ASP A 12 0.37 -12.12 6.12
CA ASP A 12 -1.07 -11.92 6.30
C ASP A 12 -1.45 -10.43 6.36
N ALA A 13 -0.55 -9.54 5.96
CA ALA A 13 -0.77 -8.10 6.00
C ALA A 13 -1.96 -7.68 5.13
N GLN A 14 -2.69 -6.68 5.61
CA GLN A 14 -3.61 -5.93 4.75
C GLN A 14 -2.75 -5.01 3.88
N LEU A 15 -2.57 -5.36 2.63
CA LEU A 15 -1.69 -4.66 1.70
C LEU A 15 -2.53 -3.96 0.63
N ILE A 16 -2.45 -2.63 0.61
CA ILE A 16 -3.21 -1.78 -0.31
C ILE A 16 -2.27 -1.25 -1.38
N ASP A 17 -2.52 -1.62 -2.62
CA ASP A 17 -1.74 -1.15 -3.78
C ASP A 17 -2.46 0.05 -4.39
N VAL A 18 -1.84 1.23 -4.32
CA VAL A 18 -2.44 2.48 -4.79
C VAL A 18 -1.98 2.86 -6.20
N ARG A 19 -1.34 1.92 -6.92
CA ARG A 19 -1.02 2.14 -8.33
C ARG A 19 -2.29 2.09 -9.18
N GLU A 20 -2.21 2.54 -10.42
CA GLU A 20 -3.35 2.46 -11.33
C GLU A 20 -3.58 1.01 -11.75
N ARG A 21 -4.78 0.73 -12.26
CA ARG A 21 -5.23 -0.64 -12.52
C ARG A 21 -4.40 -1.38 -13.57
N ASP A 22 -3.88 -0.68 -14.57
CA ASP A 22 -3.02 -1.27 -15.60
C ASP A 22 -1.66 -1.71 -15.02
N GLU A 23 -1.09 -0.92 -14.11
CA GLU A 23 0.14 -1.29 -13.41
C GLU A 23 -0.08 -2.55 -12.55
N PHE A 24 -1.18 -2.55 -11.81
CA PHE A 24 -1.53 -3.68 -10.94
C PHE A 24 -1.75 -4.96 -11.75
N ALA A 25 -2.39 -4.85 -12.90
CA ALA A 25 -2.69 -6.00 -13.77
C ALA A 25 -1.43 -6.65 -14.34
N GLU A 26 -0.36 -5.87 -14.56
CA GLU A 26 0.90 -6.41 -15.07
C GLU A 26 1.59 -7.33 -14.05
N VAL A 27 1.77 -6.82 -12.84
CA VAL A 27 2.35 -7.57 -11.73
C VAL A 27 2.02 -6.83 -10.44
N HIS A 28 1.73 -7.56 -9.37
CA HIS A 28 1.53 -6.97 -8.05
C HIS A 28 1.93 -7.96 -6.96
N ALA A 29 2.17 -7.44 -5.77
CA ALA A 29 2.46 -8.26 -4.61
C ALA A 29 1.27 -9.18 -4.32
N ALA A 30 1.53 -10.46 -4.09
CA ALA A 30 0.48 -11.44 -3.84
C ALA A 30 -0.37 -11.02 -2.64
N GLY A 31 -1.69 -11.07 -2.79
CA GLY A 31 -2.63 -10.69 -1.73
C GLY A 31 -2.95 -9.20 -1.66
N ALA A 32 -2.29 -8.36 -2.45
CA ALA A 32 -2.58 -6.93 -2.45
C ALA A 32 -3.96 -6.63 -3.04
N ILE A 33 -4.61 -5.62 -2.47
CA ILE A 33 -5.90 -5.11 -2.93
C ILE A 33 -5.63 -3.79 -3.65
N ASN A 34 -6.10 -3.66 -4.88
CA ASN A 34 -5.88 -2.46 -5.68
C ASN A 34 -6.94 -1.39 -5.40
N LEU A 35 -6.51 -0.28 -4.80
CA LEU A 35 -7.33 0.92 -4.63
C LEU A 35 -6.52 2.09 -5.19
N PRO A 36 -6.65 2.39 -6.49
CA PRO A 36 -5.82 3.42 -7.15
C PRO A 36 -5.90 4.78 -6.46
N LEU A 37 -4.77 5.47 -6.39
CA LEU A 37 -4.69 6.80 -5.78
C LEU A 37 -5.72 7.76 -6.40
N SER A 38 -5.96 7.65 -7.70
CA SER A 38 -6.93 8.48 -8.43
C SER A 38 -8.39 8.25 -7.99
N GLU A 39 -8.68 7.12 -7.34
CA GLU A 39 -10.02 6.76 -6.88
C GLU A 39 -10.15 6.74 -5.36
N LEU A 40 -9.08 7.05 -4.64
CA LEU A 40 -8.98 6.79 -3.22
C LEU A 40 -10.02 7.55 -2.38
N ILE A 41 -10.39 8.75 -2.79
CA ILE A 41 -11.41 9.54 -2.10
C ILE A 41 -12.75 8.80 -2.06
N ALA A 42 -13.06 8.04 -3.12
CA ALA A 42 -14.31 7.27 -3.21
C ALA A 42 -14.20 5.86 -2.60
N THR A 43 -12.98 5.35 -2.39
CA THR A 43 -12.78 3.93 -2.06
C THR A 43 -12.14 3.67 -0.69
N TYR A 44 -11.59 4.68 -0.02
CA TYR A 44 -10.84 4.47 1.23
C TYR A 44 -11.65 3.77 2.32
N ASN A 45 -12.97 3.90 2.30
CA ASN A 45 -13.84 3.26 3.28
C ASN A 45 -13.91 1.72 3.15
N GLN A 46 -13.31 1.17 2.09
CA GLN A 46 -13.19 -0.28 1.93
C GLN A 46 -12.03 -0.86 2.74
N ILE A 47 -11.15 -0.01 3.27
CA ILE A 47 -9.99 -0.42 4.05
C ILE A 47 -10.42 -0.74 5.49
N ASP A 48 -9.94 -1.86 6.02
CA ASP A 48 -10.20 -2.27 7.39
C ASP A 48 -9.31 -1.48 8.35
N THR A 49 -9.90 -0.57 9.14
CA THR A 49 -9.17 0.27 10.08
C THR A 49 -8.86 -0.41 11.42
N GLU A 50 -9.35 -1.63 11.62
CA GLU A 50 -9.06 -2.42 12.82
C GLU A 50 -7.71 -3.17 12.71
N ARG A 51 -7.07 -3.09 11.56
CA ARG A 51 -5.79 -3.75 11.27
C ARG A 51 -4.77 -2.72 10.78
N ASP A 52 -3.49 -3.04 10.93
CA ASP A 52 -2.43 -2.26 10.31
C ASP A 52 -2.64 -2.20 8.79
N ILE A 53 -2.40 -1.04 8.21
CA ILE A 53 -2.63 -0.78 6.80
C ILE A 53 -1.27 -0.57 6.14
N TYR A 54 -0.84 -1.54 5.33
CA TYR A 54 0.39 -1.46 4.56
C TYR A 54 0.04 -0.93 3.17
N VAL A 55 0.69 0.15 2.76
CA VAL A 55 0.39 0.82 1.49
C VAL A 55 1.61 0.72 0.58
N ILE A 56 1.39 0.20 -0.63
CA ILE A 56 2.45 -0.04 -1.60
C ILE A 56 2.12 0.67 -2.93
N CYS A 57 3.15 1.17 -3.60
CA CYS A 57 3.03 1.69 -4.96
C CYS A 57 4.20 1.16 -5.78
N ARG A 58 4.63 1.86 -6.81
CA ARG A 58 5.75 1.41 -7.65
C ARG A 58 7.08 1.49 -6.89
N SER A 59 7.37 2.63 -6.26
CA SER A 59 8.67 2.91 -5.63
C SER A 59 8.59 3.58 -4.26
N GLY A 60 7.40 3.90 -3.75
CA GLY A 60 7.20 4.45 -2.41
C GLY A 60 6.61 5.86 -2.34
N GLY A 61 6.57 6.60 -3.45
CA GLY A 61 6.10 8.00 -3.46
C GLY A 61 4.60 8.16 -3.37
N ARG A 62 3.85 7.46 -4.21
CA ARG A 62 2.38 7.53 -4.21
C ARG A 62 1.79 6.90 -2.95
N SER A 63 2.43 5.85 -2.44
CA SER A 63 1.98 5.22 -1.19
C SER A 63 2.19 6.14 0.00
N ALA A 64 3.29 6.90 0.05
CA ALA A 64 3.50 7.92 1.07
C ALA A 64 2.43 9.02 0.98
N GLN A 65 2.09 9.45 -0.23
CA GLN A 65 1.02 10.41 -0.48
C GLN A 65 -0.33 9.91 0.04
N ALA A 66 -0.64 8.64 -0.22
CA ALA A 66 -1.87 8.01 0.27
C ALA A 66 -1.92 8.01 1.80
N CYS A 67 -0.81 7.63 2.45
CA CYS A 67 -0.74 7.65 3.91
C CYS A 67 -0.95 9.05 4.47
N GLU A 68 -0.36 10.07 3.87
CA GLU A 68 -0.56 11.46 4.27
C GLU A 68 -2.03 11.87 4.16
N TYR A 69 -2.69 11.47 3.08
CA TYR A 69 -4.12 11.71 2.90
C TYR A 69 -4.94 11.07 4.03
N PHE A 70 -4.65 9.81 4.35
CA PHE A 70 -5.35 9.11 5.44
C PHE A 70 -5.15 9.79 6.78
N GLU A 71 -3.94 10.29 7.06
CA GLU A 71 -3.64 10.98 8.32
C GLU A 71 -4.31 12.35 8.40
N GLN A 72 -4.19 13.15 7.34
CA GLN A 72 -4.55 14.56 7.37
C GLN A 72 -6.00 14.83 6.98
N ALA A 73 -6.50 14.15 5.96
CA ALA A 73 -7.85 14.39 5.46
C ALA A 73 -8.89 13.47 6.11
N VAL A 74 -8.55 12.22 6.35
CA VAL A 74 -9.47 11.24 6.93
C VAL A 74 -9.32 11.18 8.45
N GLY A 75 -8.13 11.46 8.98
CA GLY A 75 -7.87 11.50 10.41
C GLY A 75 -7.55 10.16 11.03
N TRP A 76 -7.02 9.22 10.24
CA TRP A 76 -6.62 7.91 10.75
C TRP A 76 -5.34 7.99 11.58
N ASP A 77 -5.18 7.06 12.51
CA ASP A 77 -4.02 6.99 13.40
C ASP A 77 -2.75 6.66 12.62
N PRO A 78 -1.73 7.54 12.60
CA PRO A 78 -0.49 7.30 11.86
C PRO A 78 0.29 6.07 12.35
N GLU A 79 0.05 5.61 13.57
CA GLU A 79 0.72 4.41 14.10
C GLU A 79 0.33 3.15 13.33
N HIS A 80 -0.82 3.15 12.66
CA HIS A 80 -1.33 1.99 11.91
C HIS A 80 -1.19 2.17 10.40
N LEU A 81 -0.55 3.23 9.94
CA LEU A 81 -0.32 3.52 8.53
C LEU A 81 1.14 3.29 8.19
N ILE A 82 1.41 2.34 7.30
CA ILE A 82 2.77 1.86 7.03
C ILE A 82 3.06 1.93 5.54
N ASN A 83 4.02 2.77 5.17
CA ASN A 83 4.48 2.88 3.79
C ASN A 83 5.51 1.78 3.51
N VAL A 84 5.30 1.02 2.44
CA VAL A 84 6.24 -0.02 2.01
C VAL A 84 7.31 0.62 1.15
N GLU A 85 8.50 0.81 1.72
CA GLU A 85 9.65 1.42 1.06
C GLU A 85 10.09 0.60 -0.15
N GLY A 86 10.41 1.28 -1.24
CA GLY A 86 10.88 0.65 -2.47
C GLY A 86 9.76 0.05 -3.32
N GLY A 87 8.58 -0.12 -2.78
CA GLY A 87 7.38 -0.53 -3.51
C GLY A 87 7.48 -1.85 -4.25
N THR A 88 6.72 -1.97 -5.32
CA THR A 88 6.64 -3.19 -6.14
C THR A 88 7.98 -3.50 -6.81
N ILE A 89 8.78 -2.49 -7.16
CA ILE A 89 10.12 -2.71 -7.71
C ILE A 89 10.97 -3.51 -6.74
N ALA A 90 11.03 -3.06 -5.47
CA ALA A 90 11.81 -3.74 -4.45
C ALA A 90 11.22 -5.12 -4.11
N TRP A 91 9.91 -5.25 -4.16
CA TRP A 91 9.20 -6.52 -3.92
C TRP A 91 9.63 -7.58 -4.93
N VAL A 92 9.62 -7.23 -6.21
CA VAL A 92 10.03 -8.13 -7.31
C VAL A 92 11.51 -8.47 -7.21
N GLU A 93 12.36 -7.47 -6.94
CA GLU A 93 13.81 -7.69 -6.79
C GLU A 93 14.15 -8.63 -5.63
N ALA A 94 13.34 -8.61 -4.58
CA ALA A 94 13.51 -9.49 -3.42
C ALA A 94 12.92 -10.89 -3.64
N ASN A 95 12.36 -11.17 -4.82
CA ASN A 95 11.73 -12.45 -5.17
C ASN A 95 10.57 -12.83 -4.24
N LEU A 96 9.86 -11.83 -3.74
CA LEU A 96 8.67 -12.05 -2.92
C LEU A 96 7.48 -12.45 -3.80
N PRO A 97 6.46 -13.15 -3.26
CA PRO A 97 5.35 -13.65 -4.07
C PRO A 97 4.61 -12.55 -4.83
N THR A 98 4.35 -12.79 -6.12
CA THR A 98 3.61 -11.88 -7.00
C THR A 98 2.44 -12.59 -7.68
N GLN A 99 1.56 -11.78 -8.20
CA GLN A 99 0.40 -12.24 -8.98
C GLN A 99 0.22 -11.39 -10.25
#